data_529cf522513dcc1d98977222c8f152cf
#
_entry.id   529cf522513dcc1d98977222c8f152cf
#
_cell.length_a   1.000
_cell.length_b   1.000
_cell.length_c   1.000
_cell.angle_alpha   90.00
_cell.angle_beta   90.00
_cell.angle_gamma   90.00
#
_symmetry.space_group_name_H-M   'P 1'
#
loop_
_entity.id
_entity.type
_entity.pdbx_description
1 polymer ?
#
loop_
_entity_poly.entity_id
_entity_poly.type
_entity_poly.pdbx_seq_one_letter_code
_entity_poly.pdbx_strand_id
1 'polypeptide(L)'
;MAIDMRKYDELLEKQYEKHFGKVAKVVGLTIESIGPDAKLNDMCYIIPRNGGEAVKAEVVGFRDDRVLLMPYDNVEGVGLGSYVENSGAPLKVYADDTLLGKTLDGLGIPIDGTQLEQKGAGYSVEATPPDPLKRKIIDEVLPLGVKAVDGLNTIGKGQRIGVFAGSGVGKSTLLGMFARNTKADICLLYTSDA
;
A
#
# COMPACT_ATOMS: atom_id res chain seq x y z
N MET A 1 -45.02 -21.99 -5.88
CA MET A 1 -44.22 -20.81 -5.51
C MET A 1 -42.75 -21.18 -5.76
N ALA A 2 -42.18 -20.74 -6.84
CA ALA A 2 -40.77 -21.07 -7.16
C ALA A 2 -39.85 -20.13 -6.31
N ILE A 3 -38.93 -20.72 -5.60
CA ILE A 3 -37.92 -19.98 -4.83
C ILE A 3 -36.93 -19.43 -5.85
N ASP A 4 -36.73 -18.10 -5.86
CA ASP A 4 -35.70 -17.46 -6.70
C ASP A 4 -34.34 -17.75 -6.10
N MET A 5 -33.62 -18.73 -6.65
CA MET A 5 -32.32 -19.18 -6.19
C MET A 5 -31.23 -18.11 -6.37
N ARG A 6 -31.40 -17.14 -7.29
CA ARG A 6 -30.42 -16.05 -7.52
C ARG A 6 -30.15 -15.20 -6.30
N LYS A 7 -31.10 -15.12 -5.37
CA LYS A 7 -30.89 -14.44 -4.08
C LYS A 7 -29.83 -15.11 -3.18
N TYR A 8 -29.52 -16.36 -3.47
CA TYR A 8 -28.59 -17.17 -2.68
C TYR A 8 -27.23 -17.32 -3.36
N ASP A 9 -27.08 -16.88 -4.63
CA ASP A 9 -25.82 -16.99 -5.37
C ASP A 9 -24.68 -16.22 -4.65
N GLU A 10 -24.96 -15.05 -4.09
CA GLU A 10 -23.99 -14.30 -3.27
C GLU A 10 -23.57 -15.04 -1.98
N LEU A 11 -24.44 -15.93 -1.48
CA LEU A 11 -24.12 -16.74 -0.31
C LEU A 11 -23.25 -17.94 -0.67
N LEU A 12 -23.34 -18.45 -1.89
CA LEU A 12 -22.52 -19.57 -2.36
C LEU A 12 -21.09 -19.14 -2.68
N GLU A 13 -20.90 -17.87 -3.01
CA GLU A 13 -19.56 -17.29 -3.28
C GLU A 13 -18.81 -16.87 -2.00
N LYS A 14 -19.50 -16.78 -0.86
CA LYS A 14 -18.88 -16.44 0.41
C LYS A 14 -18.18 -17.63 1.04
N GLN A 15 -16.89 -17.46 1.28
CA GLN A 15 -16.13 -18.43 2.07
C GLN A 15 -16.52 -18.26 3.55
N TYR A 16 -17.31 -19.21 4.08
CA TYR A 16 -17.82 -19.16 5.46
C TYR A 16 -16.83 -19.73 6.48
N GLU A 17 -15.88 -20.54 6.03
CA GLU A 17 -14.86 -21.11 6.88
C GLU A 17 -13.65 -20.17 6.92
N LYS A 18 -13.33 -19.69 8.11
CA LYS A 18 -12.11 -18.92 8.35
C LYS A 18 -11.08 -19.83 8.99
N HIS A 19 -9.97 -20.01 8.31
CA HIS A 19 -8.84 -20.75 8.83
C HIS A 19 -7.91 -19.80 9.58
N PHE A 20 -7.77 -20.04 10.89
CA PHE A 20 -6.87 -19.27 11.73
C PHE A 20 -5.57 -20.02 11.96
N GLY A 21 -4.46 -19.32 11.81
CA GLY A 21 -3.18 -19.74 12.34
C GLY A 21 -2.98 -19.28 13.77
N LYS A 22 -1.86 -19.68 14.37
CA LYS A 22 -1.42 -19.24 15.69
C LYS A 22 0.05 -18.86 15.67
N VAL A 23 0.37 -17.74 16.29
CA VAL A 23 1.75 -17.33 16.50
C VAL A 23 2.47 -18.37 17.33
N ALA A 24 3.52 -18.94 16.76
CA ALA A 24 4.37 -19.96 17.39
C ALA A 24 5.67 -19.38 17.93
N LYS A 25 6.18 -18.29 17.32
CA LYS A 25 7.45 -17.66 17.72
C LYS A 25 7.50 -16.22 17.24
N VAL A 26 8.16 -15.36 18.00
CA VAL A 26 8.48 -14.00 17.61
C VAL A 26 9.99 -13.83 17.71
N VAL A 27 10.65 -13.42 16.62
CA VAL A 27 12.11 -13.25 16.57
C VAL A 27 12.45 -11.93 15.85
N GLY A 28 12.81 -10.93 16.61
CA GLY A 28 13.06 -9.60 16.07
C GLY A 28 11.80 -9.05 15.39
N LEU A 29 11.91 -8.70 14.11
CA LEU A 29 10.80 -8.19 13.31
C LEU A 29 9.97 -9.30 12.62
N THR A 30 10.33 -10.57 12.80
CA THR A 30 9.65 -11.69 12.13
C THR A 30 8.82 -12.49 13.12
N ILE A 31 7.59 -12.79 12.73
CA ILE A 31 6.64 -13.61 13.49
C ILE A 31 6.43 -14.90 12.72
N GLU A 32 6.65 -16.04 13.39
CA GLU A 32 6.37 -17.35 12.84
C GLU A 32 4.99 -17.82 13.30
N SER A 33 4.15 -18.22 12.37
CA SER A 33 2.80 -18.74 12.64
C SER A 33 2.65 -20.17 12.11
N ILE A 34 1.92 -21.00 12.83
CA ILE A 34 1.42 -22.30 12.33
C ILE A 34 0.07 -22.00 11.66
N GLY A 35 0.04 -22.09 10.32
CA GLY A 35 -1.10 -21.58 9.54
C GLY A 35 -1.28 -20.05 9.67
N PRO A 36 -2.34 -19.49 9.05
CA PRO A 36 -3.27 -20.12 8.11
C PRO A 36 -2.63 -20.46 6.77
N ASP A 37 -3.37 -21.13 5.87
CA ASP A 37 -2.95 -21.23 4.48
C ASP A 37 -2.83 -19.84 3.88
N ALA A 38 -1.66 -19.54 3.33
CA ALA A 38 -1.34 -18.22 2.82
C ALA A 38 -0.36 -18.33 1.64
N LYS A 39 -0.34 -17.31 0.81
CA LYS A 39 0.62 -17.15 -0.28
C LYS A 39 1.63 -16.07 0.10
N LEU A 40 2.75 -16.06 -0.58
CA LEU A 40 3.72 -14.97 -0.47
C LEU A 40 3.04 -13.64 -0.79
N ASN A 41 3.36 -12.59 -0.03
CA ASN A 41 2.81 -11.24 -0.10
C ASN A 41 1.33 -11.13 0.32
N ASP A 42 0.66 -12.21 0.75
CA ASP A 42 -0.67 -12.07 1.34
C ASP A 42 -0.61 -11.22 2.61
N MET A 43 -1.63 -10.40 2.80
CA MET A 43 -1.81 -9.64 4.03
C MET A 43 -2.54 -10.50 5.06
N CYS A 44 -1.98 -10.55 6.27
CA CYS A 44 -2.57 -11.22 7.42
C CYS A 44 -2.89 -10.23 8.54
N TYR A 45 -3.86 -10.60 9.37
CA TYR A 45 -4.19 -9.89 10.60
C TYR A 45 -3.75 -10.75 11.79
N ILE A 46 -2.88 -10.21 12.64
CA ILE A 46 -2.46 -10.86 13.89
C ILE A 46 -3.33 -10.29 15.01
N ILE A 47 -4.17 -11.13 15.58
CA ILE A 47 -5.15 -10.76 16.60
C ILE A 47 -4.60 -11.16 17.97
N PRO A 48 -4.26 -10.19 18.85
CA PRO A 48 -3.78 -10.49 20.18
C PRO A 48 -4.79 -11.30 21.00
N ARG A 49 -4.30 -12.30 21.76
CA ARG A 49 -5.17 -13.21 22.51
C ARG A 49 -5.93 -12.52 23.64
N ASN A 50 -5.37 -11.47 24.21
CA ASN A 50 -5.92 -10.76 25.37
C ASN A 50 -6.84 -9.59 24.98
N GLY A 51 -7.24 -9.50 23.72
CA GLY A 51 -7.90 -8.32 23.18
C GLY A 51 -6.88 -7.26 22.76
N GLY A 52 -7.29 -6.36 21.89
CA GLY A 52 -6.45 -5.32 21.29
C GLY A 52 -6.74 -5.18 19.80
N GLU A 53 -6.12 -4.19 19.20
CA GLU A 53 -6.22 -3.99 17.76
C GLU A 53 -5.45 -5.08 17.00
N ALA A 54 -6.01 -5.50 15.87
CA ALA A 54 -5.34 -6.46 15.00
C ALA A 54 -4.16 -5.80 14.31
N VAL A 55 -2.99 -6.42 14.39
CA VAL A 55 -1.77 -5.94 13.73
C VAL A 55 -1.75 -6.50 12.31
N LYS A 56 -1.61 -5.62 11.32
CA LYS A 56 -1.43 -6.02 9.93
C LYS A 56 -0.01 -6.51 9.70
N ALA A 57 0.13 -7.63 8.98
CA ALA A 57 1.42 -8.21 8.66
C ALA A 57 1.40 -8.80 7.25
N GLU A 58 2.55 -8.86 6.62
CA GLU A 58 2.75 -9.46 5.30
C GLU A 58 3.41 -10.83 5.42
N VAL A 59 3.01 -11.75 4.55
CA VAL A 59 3.67 -13.05 4.42
C VAL A 59 4.95 -12.85 3.61
N VAL A 60 6.09 -12.92 4.28
CA VAL A 60 7.42 -12.71 3.66
C VAL A 60 8.12 -14.03 3.32
N GLY A 61 7.57 -15.17 3.71
CA GLY A 61 8.14 -16.48 3.40
C GLY A 61 7.55 -17.61 4.20
N PHE A 62 8.15 -18.78 4.02
CA PHE A 62 7.78 -20.02 4.70
C PHE A 62 9.02 -20.74 5.19
N ARG A 63 8.94 -21.42 6.34
CA ARG A 63 9.99 -22.24 6.92
C ARG A 63 9.38 -23.36 7.74
N ASP A 64 9.78 -24.61 7.48
CA ASP A 64 9.38 -25.78 8.27
C ASP A 64 7.87 -25.81 8.59
N ASP A 65 7.03 -25.73 7.56
CA ASP A 65 5.57 -25.65 7.64
C ASP A 65 5.02 -24.45 8.45
N ARG A 66 5.82 -23.40 8.61
CA ARG A 66 5.42 -22.15 9.25
C ARG A 66 5.37 -21.00 8.25
N VAL A 67 4.41 -20.12 8.47
CA VAL A 67 4.29 -18.85 7.77
C VAL A 67 5.15 -17.82 8.47
N LEU A 68 6.02 -17.15 7.73
CA LEU A 68 6.83 -16.04 8.24
C LEU A 68 6.10 -14.72 7.92
N LEU A 69 5.77 -13.98 8.96
CA LEU A 69 5.04 -12.74 8.88
C LEU A 69 5.95 -11.57 9.28
N MET A 70 5.88 -10.49 8.52
CA MET A 70 6.50 -9.21 8.86
C MET A 70 5.40 -8.20 9.15
N PRO A 71 5.27 -7.71 10.40
CA PRO A 71 4.27 -6.72 10.73
C PRO A 71 4.59 -5.37 10.09
N TYR A 72 3.57 -4.65 9.67
CA TYR A 72 3.69 -3.29 9.13
C TYR A 72 3.77 -2.23 10.24
N ASP A 73 3.31 -2.57 11.44
CA ASP A 73 3.20 -1.66 12.57
C ASP A 73 3.73 -2.30 13.86
N ASN A 74 3.66 -1.56 14.96
CA ASN A 74 4.09 -2.02 16.26
C ASN A 74 3.33 -3.31 16.67
N VAL A 75 4.09 -4.28 17.19
CA VAL A 75 3.57 -5.60 17.61
C VAL A 75 3.10 -5.62 19.07
N GLU A 76 2.66 -4.50 19.57
CA GLU A 76 2.21 -4.42 20.96
C GLU A 76 1.04 -5.38 21.24
N GLY A 77 1.15 -6.15 22.31
CA GLY A 77 0.16 -7.16 22.66
C GLY A 77 0.23 -8.49 21.89
N VAL A 78 1.03 -8.57 20.84
CA VAL A 78 1.24 -9.83 20.09
C VAL A 78 2.15 -10.76 20.91
N GLY A 79 1.67 -11.97 21.16
CA GLY A 79 2.42 -12.99 21.89
C GLY A 79 2.14 -14.39 21.35
N LEU A 80 2.76 -15.38 21.98
CA LEU A 80 2.55 -16.79 21.65
C LEU A 80 1.06 -17.14 21.75
N GLY A 81 0.55 -17.80 20.70
CA GLY A 81 -0.85 -18.20 20.60
C GLY A 81 -1.81 -17.12 20.16
N SER A 82 -1.34 -15.91 19.82
CA SER A 82 -2.16 -14.92 19.08
C SER A 82 -2.68 -15.54 17.80
N TYR A 83 -3.90 -15.19 17.40
CA TYR A 83 -4.50 -15.72 16.19
C TYR A 83 -3.97 -14.98 14.95
N VAL A 84 -3.88 -15.70 13.86
CA VAL A 84 -3.49 -15.13 12.55
C VAL A 84 -4.58 -15.45 11.54
N GLU A 85 -5.15 -14.44 10.93
CA GLU A 85 -6.15 -14.55 9.86
C GLU A 85 -5.55 -14.08 8.55
N ASN A 86 -5.66 -14.87 7.48
CA ASN A 86 -5.24 -14.46 6.15
C ASN A 86 -6.37 -13.67 5.47
N SER A 87 -6.06 -12.54 4.86
CA SER A 87 -7.02 -11.76 4.07
C SER A 87 -7.32 -12.39 2.70
N GLY A 88 -6.49 -13.36 2.26
CA GLY A 88 -6.59 -14.00 0.95
C GLY A 88 -6.10 -13.15 -0.22
N ALA A 89 -5.50 -12.00 0.05
CA ALA A 89 -4.97 -11.10 -0.97
C ALA A 89 -3.82 -10.25 -0.41
N PRO A 90 -2.92 -9.75 -1.27
CA PRO A 90 -1.92 -8.78 -0.87
C PRO A 90 -2.56 -7.44 -0.50
N LEU A 91 -1.76 -6.56 0.12
CA LEU A 91 -2.20 -5.20 0.46
C LEU A 91 -2.74 -4.49 -0.79
N LYS A 92 -3.91 -3.87 -0.63
CA LYS A 92 -4.56 -3.07 -1.68
C LYS A 92 -4.68 -1.62 -1.25
N VAL A 93 -4.47 -0.73 -2.20
CA VAL A 93 -4.76 0.69 -2.06
C VAL A 93 -6.01 1.00 -2.87
N TYR A 94 -6.97 1.67 -2.25
CA TYR A 94 -8.20 2.11 -2.91
C TYR A 94 -8.00 3.56 -3.36
N ALA A 95 -7.93 3.75 -4.68
CA ALA A 95 -7.67 5.06 -5.27
C ALA A 95 -8.97 5.65 -5.82
N ASP A 96 -9.36 6.79 -5.26
CA ASP A 96 -10.48 7.61 -5.70
C ASP A 96 -10.22 9.10 -5.41
N ASP A 97 -11.15 9.95 -5.82
CA ASP A 97 -11.02 11.40 -5.65
C ASP A 97 -11.01 11.85 -4.17
N THR A 98 -11.42 11.00 -3.23
CA THR A 98 -11.41 11.32 -1.79
C THR A 98 -10.00 11.39 -1.21
N LEU A 99 -9.00 10.84 -1.92
CA LEU A 99 -7.59 10.93 -1.55
C LEU A 99 -6.99 12.30 -1.85
N LEU A 100 -7.63 13.12 -2.70
CA LEU A 100 -7.09 14.42 -3.07
C LEU A 100 -7.01 15.34 -1.84
N GLY A 101 -5.84 15.95 -1.65
CA GLY A 101 -5.56 16.82 -0.51
C GLY A 101 -5.33 16.10 0.82
N LYS A 102 -5.24 14.77 0.83
CA LYS A 102 -4.95 13.98 2.03
C LYS A 102 -3.47 13.68 2.16
N THR A 103 -3.03 13.55 3.41
CA THR A 103 -1.73 12.99 3.76
C THR A 103 -1.95 11.59 4.30
N LEU A 104 -1.30 10.62 3.69
CA LEU A 104 -1.49 9.20 3.98
C LEU A 104 -0.22 8.62 4.62
N ASP A 105 -0.41 7.61 5.46
CA ASP A 105 0.69 6.77 5.94
C ASP A 105 1.14 5.75 4.87
N GLY A 106 2.10 4.89 5.20
CA GLY A 106 2.62 3.85 4.32
C GLY A 106 1.60 2.75 3.96
N LEU A 107 0.48 2.67 4.66
CA LEU A 107 -0.63 1.75 4.40
C LEU A 107 -1.79 2.40 3.64
N GLY A 108 -1.64 3.67 3.27
CA GLY A 108 -2.69 4.43 2.60
C GLY A 108 -3.79 4.94 3.52
N ILE A 109 -3.54 5.02 4.82
CA ILE A 109 -4.49 5.51 5.82
C ILE A 109 -4.21 7.00 6.07
N PRO A 110 -5.26 7.88 6.08
CA PRO A 110 -5.07 9.29 6.39
C PRO A 110 -4.53 9.51 7.80
N ILE A 111 -3.44 10.26 7.92
CA ILE A 111 -2.81 10.58 9.22
C ILE A 111 -3.63 11.56 10.07
N ASP A 112 -4.62 12.23 9.49
CA ASP A 112 -5.54 13.13 10.16
C ASP A 112 -6.70 12.40 10.87
N GLY A 113 -6.74 11.06 10.82
CA GLY A 113 -7.80 10.23 11.40
C GLY A 113 -9.11 10.23 10.61
N THR A 114 -9.15 10.87 9.43
CA THR A 114 -10.33 10.83 8.56
C THR A 114 -10.55 9.39 8.07
N GLN A 115 -11.76 8.87 8.23
CA GLN A 115 -12.12 7.59 7.62
C GLN A 115 -12.40 7.78 6.13
N LEU A 116 -11.68 7.05 5.29
CA LEU A 116 -11.96 6.98 3.86
C LEU A 116 -13.04 5.94 3.60
N GLU A 117 -14.06 6.32 2.86
CA GLU A 117 -14.98 5.33 2.30
C GLU A 117 -14.27 4.68 1.10
N GLN A 118 -13.94 3.39 1.23
CA GLN A 118 -13.25 2.61 0.19
C GLN A 118 -14.21 2.35 -0.99
N LYS A 119 -14.51 3.38 -1.77
CA LYS A 119 -15.42 3.31 -2.93
C LYS A 119 -14.68 3.09 -4.25
N GLY A 120 -13.40 3.33 -4.28
CA GLY A 120 -12.57 3.20 -5.48
C GLY A 120 -12.22 1.77 -5.84
N ALA A 121 -11.60 1.60 -7.01
CA ALA A 121 -11.00 0.32 -7.39
C ALA A 121 -9.81 0.01 -6.46
N GLY A 122 -9.76 -1.22 -5.94
CA GLY A 122 -8.64 -1.70 -5.14
C GLY A 122 -7.48 -2.12 -6.04
N TYR A 123 -6.36 -1.42 -5.94
CA TYR A 123 -5.12 -1.73 -6.65
C TYR A 123 -4.17 -2.47 -5.73
N SER A 124 -3.65 -3.62 -6.16
CA SER A 124 -2.60 -4.34 -5.43
C SER A 124 -1.31 -3.52 -5.45
N VAL A 125 -0.62 -3.45 -4.30
CA VAL A 125 0.72 -2.86 -4.23
C VAL A 125 1.76 -3.69 -4.98
N GLU A 126 1.49 -4.98 -5.18
CA GLU A 126 2.28 -5.94 -5.95
C GLU A 126 1.93 -5.92 -7.45
N ALA A 127 1.74 -4.73 -8.02
CA ALA A 127 1.43 -4.60 -9.43
C ALA A 127 2.66 -4.82 -10.31
N THR A 128 2.51 -5.65 -11.34
CA THR A 128 3.56 -5.83 -12.35
C THR A 128 3.78 -4.53 -13.13
N PRO A 129 5.01 -4.04 -13.26
CA PRO A 129 5.28 -2.83 -14.04
C PRO A 129 4.90 -3.04 -15.51
N PRO A 130 4.46 -1.98 -16.21
CA PRO A 130 4.13 -2.08 -17.64
C PRO A 130 5.35 -2.46 -18.46
N ASP A 131 5.12 -3.27 -19.49
CA ASP A 131 6.14 -3.70 -20.45
C ASP A 131 6.89 -2.46 -21.00
N PRO A 132 8.24 -2.44 -20.96
CA PRO A 132 9.04 -1.35 -21.48
C PRO A 132 8.74 -1.00 -22.95
N LEU A 133 8.42 -2.00 -23.77
CA LEU A 133 8.10 -1.80 -25.20
C LEU A 133 6.72 -1.16 -25.42
N LYS A 134 5.83 -1.22 -24.44
CA LYS A 134 4.50 -0.60 -24.49
C LYS A 134 4.49 0.84 -23.96
N ARG A 135 5.60 1.32 -23.42
CA ARG A 135 5.71 2.69 -22.94
C ARG A 135 5.72 3.66 -24.13
N LYS A 136 4.92 4.72 -24.02
CA LYS A 136 4.94 5.81 -25.00
C LYS A 136 6.30 6.48 -25.03
N ILE A 137 6.70 6.90 -26.23
CA ILE A 137 7.87 7.79 -26.42
C ILE A 137 7.53 9.13 -25.74
N ILE A 138 8.55 9.76 -25.14
CA ILE A 138 8.41 11.09 -24.53
C ILE A 138 8.52 12.13 -25.64
N ASP A 139 7.39 12.66 -26.09
CA ASP A 139 7.26 13.62 -27.19
C ASP A 139 6.50 14.90 -26.81
N GLU A 140 5.95 14.95 -25.58
CA GLU A 140 5.17 16.08 -25.10
C GLU A 140 5.88 16.77 -23.93
N VAL A 141 5.97 18.11 -23.97
CA VAL A 141 6.59 18.92 -22.93
C VAL A 141 5.67 19.05 -21.71
N LEU A 142 6.23 18.87 -20.51
CA LEU A 142 5.56 19.15 -19.24
C LEU A 142 6.21 20.36 -18.54
N PRO A 143 5.57 21.55 -18.57
CA PRO A 143 6.05 22.69 -17.81
C PRO A 143 5.93 22.45 -16.31
N LEU A 144 7.01 22.70 -15.58
CA LEU A 144 7.04 22.60 -14.12
C LEU A 144 6.71 23.93 -13.42
N GLY A 145 6.56 25.02 -14.17
CA GLY A 145 6.18 26.33 -13.69
C GLY A 145 7.31 27.09 -12.97
N VAL A 146 8.54 26.64 -13.11
CA VAL A 146 9.73 27.34 -12.61
C VAL A 146 10.53 27.85 -13.80
N LYS A 147 10.57 29.18 -14.00
CA LYS A 147 11.14 29.83 -15.19
C LYS A 147 12.57 29.36 -15.53
N ALA A 148 13.42 29.20 -14.49
CA ALA A 148 14.79 28.77 -14.70
C ALA A 148 14.88 27.32 -15.19
N VAL A 149 13.94 26.46 -14.78
CA VAL A 149 13.88 25.07 -15.22
C VAL A 149 13.23 25.01 -16.61
N ASP A 150 12.05 25.58 -16.77
CA ASP A 150 11.29 25.51 -18.03
C ASP A 150 12.01 26.21 -19.19
N GLY A 151 12.84 27.25 -18.90
CA GLY A 151 13.58 28.00 -19.91
C GLY A 151 14.93 27.41 -20.30
N LEU A 152 15.55 26.63 -19.42
CA LEU A 152 16.89 26.07 -19.65
C LEU A 152 16.92 24.55 -19.77
N ASN A 153 15.89 23.85 -19.24
CA ASN A 153 15.79 22.40 -19.25
C ASN A 153 14.39 22.00 -19.70
N THR A 154 14.24 21.53 -20.92
CA THR A 154 12.96 20.99 -21.40
C THR A 154 12.69 19.64 -20.74
N ILE A 155 11.56 19.53 -20.05
CA ILE A 155 11.12 18.30 -19.38
C ILE A 155 9.89 17.76 -20.07
N GLY A 156 9.90 16.46 -20.39
CA GLY A 156 8.81 15.79 -21.08
C GLY A 156 7.90 15.01 -20.15
N LYS A 157 6.65 14.81 -20.53
CA LYS A 157 5.71 13.95 -19.84
C LYS A 157 6.22 12.51 -19.81
N GLY A 158 6.37 11.94 -18.59
CA GLY A 158 6.93 10.60 -18.37
C GLY A 158 8.44 10.58 -18.16
N GLN A 159 9.12 11.73 -18.22
CA GLN A 159 10.55 11.83 -17.95
C GLN A 159 10.83 11.73 -16.45
N ARG A 160 11.90 11.02 -16.11
CA ARG A 160 12.47 11.00 -14.74
C ARG A 160 13.54 12.06 -14.64
N ILE A 161 13.44 12.91 -13.63
CA ILE A 161 14.43 13.95 -13.34
C ILE A 161 15.00 13.76 -11.94
N GLY A 162 16.27 14.11 -11.75
CA GLY A 162 16.94 14.12 -10.46
C GLY A 162 17.34 15.54 -10.06
N VAL A 163 17.09 15.89 -8.80
CA VAL A 163 17.57 17.14 -8.19
C VAL A 163 18.60 16.76 -7.15
N PHE A 164 19.89 16.96 -7.48
CA PHE A 164 21.01 16.63 -6.62
C PHE A 164 21.56 17.91 -6.01
N ALA A 165 21.61 17.98 -4.68
CA ALA A 165 22.08 19.15 -3.97
C ALA A 165 22.49 18.78 -2.55
N GLY A 166 23.38 19.55 -1.95
CA GLY A 166 23.71 19.43 -0.53
C GLY A 166 22.53 19.70 0.40
N SER A 167 22.75 19.50 1.69
CA SER A 167 21.73 19.83 2.70
C SER A 167 21.52 21.36 2.77
N GLY A 168 20.26 21.78 2.95
CA GLY A 168 19.91 23.19 3.19
C GLY A 168 19.89 24.11 1.96
N VAL A 169 20.20 23.63 0.75
CA VAL A 169 20.28 24.49 -0.47
C VAL A 169 18.92 24.71 -1.17
N GLY A 170 17.81 24.24 -0.60
CA GLY A 170 16.48 24.51 -1.15
C GLY A 170 15.91 23.40 -2.05
N LYS A 171 16.43 22.16 -2.01
CA LYS A 171 15.89 21.02 -2.77
C LYS A 171 14.40 20.79 -2.52
N SER A 172 13.99 20.71 -1.27
CA SER A 172 12.57 20.51 -0.90
C SER A 172 11.70 21.71 -1.28
N THR A 173 12.25 22.93 -1.21
CA THR A 173 11.57 24.15 -1.67
C THR A 173 11.31 24.08 -3.17
N LEU A 174 12.30 23.66 -3.96
CA LEU A 174 12.14 23.50 -5.41
C LEU A 174 11.10 22.44 -5.75
N LEU A 175 11.09 21.29 -5.07
CA LEU A 175 10.06 20.26 -5.25
C LEU A 175 8.67 20.79 -4.91
N GLY A 176 8.54 21.57 -3.84
CA GLY A 176 7.29 22.25 -3.49
C GLY A 176 6.85 23.28 -4.54
N MET A 177 7.79 23.96 -5.21
CA MET A 177 7.48 24.85 -6.34
C MET A 177 6.96 24.06 -7.53
N PHE A 178 7.55 22.91 -7.87
CA PHE A 178 7.06 22.03 -8.93
C PHE A 178 5.64 21.54 -8.61
N ALA A 179 5.41 21.04 -7.40
CA ALA A 179 4.09 20.55 -6.99
C ALA A 179 2.98 21.60 -7.14
N ARG A 180 3.29 22.87 -6.83
CA ARG A 180 2.31 23.97 -6.91
C ARG A 180 2.10 24.55 -8.30
N ASN A 181 3.10 24.48 -9.18
CA ASN A 181 3.09 25.25 -10.42
C ASN A 181 3.09 24.37 -11.69
N THR A 182 3.27 23.06 -11.55
CA THR A 182 3.22 22.13 -12.69
C THR A 182 1.85 22.11 -13.34
N LYS A 183 1.79 21.82 -14.63
CA LYS A 183 0.55 21.56 -15.37
C LYS A 183 0.12 20.09 -15.32
N ALA A 184 0.58 19.33 -14.35
CA ALA A 184 0.10 17.97 -14.11
C ALA A 184 -1.32 18.00 -13.51
N ASP A 185 -2.14 17.01 -13.85
CA ASP A 185 -3.51 16.91 -13.35
C ASP A 185 -3.55 16.56 -11.85
N ILE A 186 -2.64 15.70 -11.40
CA ILE A 186 -2.50 15.27 -10.01
C ILE A 186 -1.03 15.27 -9.64
N CYS A 187 -0.71 15.72 -8.44
CA CYS A 187 0.62 15.65 -7.86
C CYS A 187 0.60 14.71 -6.67
N LEU A 188 1.43 13.67 -6.71
CA LEU A 188 1.70 12.80 -5.57
C LEU A 188 3.08 13.13 -5.01
N LEU A 189 3.13 13.54 -3.76
CA LEU A 189 4.38 13.82 -3.06
C LEU A 189 4.67 12.69 -2.07
N TYR A 190 5.82 12.05 -2.21
CA TYR A 190 6.34 11.11 -1.23
C TYR A 190 7.53 11.72 -0.52
N THR A 191 7.50 11.71 0.80
CA THR A 191 8.61 12.14 1.64
C THR A 191 9.10 10.94 2.46
N SER A 192 10.37 10.60 2.36
CA SER A 192 11.03 9.75 3.34
C SER A 192 11.70 10.65 4.36
N ASP A 193 11.48 10.43 5.63
CA ASP A 193 12.28 11.02 6.69
C ASP A 193 13.72 10.51 6.53
N ALA A 194 14.61 11.44 6.25
CA ALA A 194 16.03 11.18 6.10
C ALA A 194 16.75 11.44 7.44
#